data_6daa0e40dc1f1705e379ec903efe9a70
#
_entry.id   6daa0e40dc1f1705e379ec903efe9a70
#
_cell.length_a   1.000
_cell.length_b   1.000
_cell.length_c   1.000
_cell.angle_alpha   90.00
_cell.angle_beta   90.00
_cell.angle_gamma   90.00
#
_symmetry.space_group_name_H-M   'P 1'
#
loop_
_entity.id
_entity.type
_entity.pdbx_description
1 polymer ?
#
loop_
_entity_poly.entity_id
_entity_poly.type
_entity_poly.pdbx_seq_one_letter_code
_entity_poly.pdbx_strand_id
1 'polypeptide(L)'
;MDKVFTSLAVSVDGFITGRGPGPGHGLGDGGILFRWYGDGDTPSRLFPGFRLFEPSRSIFDDLAGRVGAVVAGRNTYDDSDGFGGEGPHPTAPLIVVSHRPAPPEATDKQAFVTSIEAGIESARAAAGDRDVAVMGGGVVTAALRAGLLDEVVLHQVPVLLGNGRRFFQELPAHIGLSLVEAVPAPGVTHLRYRIEK
;
A
#
# COMPACT_ATOMS: atom_id res chain seq x y z
N MET A 1 19.70 4.70 4.98
CA MET A 1 18.83 5.64 4.25
C MET A 1 17.47 5.01 4.18
N ASP A 2 16.51 5.64 4.82
CA ASP A 2 15.11 5.28 4.83
C ASP A 2 14.55 5.28 3.40
N LYS A 3 13.94 4.18 2.99
CA LYS A 3 13.37 4.03 1.65
C LYS A 3 11.90 4.47 1.64
N VAL A 4 11.48 4.99 0.50
CA VAL A 4 10.07 5.16 0.17
C VAL A 4 9.66 4.01 -0.73
N PHE A 5 8.71 3.20 -0.30
CA PHE A 5 8.29 2.01 -1.04
C PHE A 5 6.77 1.86 -1.05
N THR A 6 6.28 1.06 -1.97
CA THR A 6 4.89 0.61 -1.99
C THR A 6 4.82 -0.91 -1.92
N SER A 7 3.82 -1.43 -1.21
CA SER A 7 3.59 -2.87 -1.06
C SER A 7 2.09 -3.10 -1.01
N LEU A 8 1.51 -3.60 -2.12
CA LEU A 8 0.08 -3.81 -2.26
C LEU A 8 -0.25 -5.11 -2.98
N ALA A 9 -1.39 -5.70 -2.62
CA ALA A 9 -1.98 -6.78 -3.39
C ALA A 9 -2.52 -6.24 -4.73
N VAL A 10 -2.27 -6.97 -5.81
CA VAL A 10 -2.64 -6.58 -7.16
C VAL A 10 -3.10 -7.79 -7.96
N SER A 11 -4.11 -7.63 -8.81
CA SER A 11 -4.52 -8.65 -9.78
C SER A 11 -3.51 -8.78 -10.93
N VAL A 12 -3.56 -9.87 -11.69
CA VAL A 12 -2.69 -10.06 -12.87
C VAL A 12 -2.89 -8.96 -13.91
N ASP A 13 -4.11 -8.43 -14.03
CA ASP A 13 -4.46 -7.33 -14.93
C ASP A 13 -4.28 -5.93 -14.31
N GLY A 14 -3.63 -5.83 -13.14
CA GLY A 14 -3.11 -4.58 -12.57
C GLY A 14 -4.10 -3.77 -11.74
N PHE A 15 -5.15 -4.37 -11.20
CA PHE A 15 -6.12 -3.71 -10.33
C PHE A 15 -5.82 -3.96 -8.84
N ILE A 16 -6.08 -2.95 -8.02
CA ILE A 16 -5.96 -2.99 -6.54
C ILE A 16 -7.32 -2.94 -5.84
N THR A 17 -8.40 -2.75 -6.60
CA THR A 17 -9.79 -2.90 -6.14
C THR A 17 -10.59 -3.60 -7.23
N GLY A 18 -11.75 -4.13 -6.87
CA GLY A 18 -12.77 -4.55 -7.83
C GLY A 18 -13.73 -3.42 -8.19
N ARG A 19 -14.94 -3.77 -8.62
CA ARG A 19 -16.02 -2.83 -8.96
C ARG A 19 -16.66 -2.30 -7.69
N GLY A 20 -17.02 -1.01 -7.72
CA GLY A 20 -17.76 -0.37 -6.64
C GLY A 20 -17.01 -0.23 -5.31
N PRO A 21 -15.69 0.10 -5.30
CA PRO A 21 -14.99 0.40 -4.07
C PRO A 21 -15.54 1.70 -3.47
N GLY A 22 -15.53 1.81 -2.15
CA GLY A 22 -16.00 3.02 -1.47
C GLY A 22 -16.26 2.81 0.01
N PRO A 23 -16.67 3.88 0.73
CA PRO A 23 -17.02 3.80 2.14
C PRO A 23 -18.07 2.70 2.40
N GLY A 24 -17.83 1.87 3.40
CA GLY A 24 -18.66 0.70 3.73
C GLY A 24 -18.60 -0.46 2.73
N HIS A 25 -17.90 -0.30 1.61
CA HIS A 25 -17.75 -1.33 0.57
C HIS A 25 -16.28 -1.79 0.40
N GLY A 26 -15.34 -1.11 1.06
CA GLY A 26 -13.91 -1.45 0.97
C GLY A 26 -13.41 -1.52 -0.47
N LEU A 27 -12.88 -2.68 -0.87
CA LEU A 27 -12.39 -2.92 -2.24
C LEU A 27 -13.50 -3.29 -3.25
N GLY A 28 -14.77 -3.14 -2.90
CA GLY A 28 -15.88 -3.63 -3.71
C GLY A 28 -15.83 -5.15 -3.88
N ASP A 29 -16.06 -5.66 -5.11
CA ASP A 29 -15.97 -7.10 -5.41
C ASP A 29 -14.52 -7.64 -5.50
N GLY A 30 -13.51 -6.79 -5.25
CA GLY A 30 -12.09 -7.13 -5.25
C GLY A 30 -11.55 -7.79 -3.98
N GLY A 31 -12.39 -8.20 -3.04
CA GLY A 31 -11.99 -8.83 -1.76
C GLY A 31 -11.10 -10.07 -1.91
N ILE A 32 -11.14 -10.74 -3.08
CA ILE A 32 -10.26 -11.87 -3.40
C ILE A 32 -8.77 -11.51 -3.31
N LEU A 33 -8.40 -10.24 -3.52
CA LEU A 33 -7.02 -9.76 -3.40
C LEU A 33 -6.45 -9.93 -1.99
N PHE A 34 -7.31 -10.06 -0.98
CA PHE A 34 -6.88 -10.18 0.42
C PHE A 34 -7.00 -11.61 0.98
N ARG A 35 -7.42 -12.61 0.20
CA ARG A 35 -7.57 -13.97 0.72
C ARG A 35 -6.27 -14.53 1.29
N TRP A 36 -5.14 -14.30 0.63
CA TRP A 36 -3.84 -14.80 1.09
C TRP A 36 -3.40 -14.26 2.45
N TYR A 37 -4.02 -13.16 2.96
CA TYR A 37 -3.82 -12.68 4.33
C TYR A 37 -4.57 -13.49 5.40
N GLY A 38 -5.55 -14.31 4.98
CA GLY A 38 -6.40 -15.08 5.90
C GLY A 38 -6.35 -16.59 5.73
N ASP A 39 -5.88 -17.09 4.59
CA ASP A 39 -5.95 -18.52 4.23
C ASP A 39 -4.81 -19.36 4.83
N GLY A 40 -3.85 -18.76 5.51
CA GLY A 40 -2.69 -19.45 6.07
C GLY A 40 -2.92 -20.01 7.47
N ASP A 41 -1.90 -20.68 7.98
CA ASP A 41 -1.91 -21.34 9.29
C ASP A 41 -1.16 -20.56 10.39
N THR A 42 -0.29 -19.62 10.00
CA THR A 42 0.59 -18.94 10.93
C THR A 42 0.22 -17.45 11.07
N PRO A 43 -0.03 -16.95 12.29
CA PRO A 43 -0.35 -15.54 12.49
C PRO A 43 0.87 -14.64 12.19
N SER A 44 0.61 -13.45 11.62
CA SER A 44 1.61 -12.40 11.50
C SER A 44 2.02 -11.90 12.89
N ARG A 45 3.29 -11.51 13.03
CA ARG A 45 3.82 -10.94 14.27
C ARG A 45 3.27 -9.55 14.61
N LEU A 46 2.99 -8.75 13.58
CA LEU A 46 2.53 -7.36 13.72
C LEU A 46 1.02 -7.21 13.52
N PHE A 47 0.40 -8.11 12.77
CA PHE A 47 -1.02 -8.09 12.44
C PHE A 47 -1.69 -9.41 12.90
N PRO A 48 -2.05 -9.55 14.19
CA PRO A 48 -2.54 -10.82 14.73
C PRO A 48 -3.78 -11.38 14.05
N GLY A 49 -4.56 -10.51 13.36
CA GLY A 49 -5.72 -10.91 12.57
C GLY A 49 -5.36 -11.55 11.22
N PHE A 50 -4.12 -11.45 10.76
CA PHE A 50 -3.65 -12.04 9.51
C PHE A 50 -2.99 -13.39 9.77
N ARG A 51 -3.38 -14.38 8.98
CA ARG A 51 -2.84 -15.74 9.02
C ARG A 51 -2.33 -16.09 7.63
N LEU A 52 -1.03 -16.28 7.51
CA LEU A 52 -0.38 -16.47 6.22
C LEU A 52 0.36 -17.81 6.18
N PHE A 53 0.51 -18.36 4.98
CA PHE A 53 1.46 -19.45 4.72
C PHE A 53 2.88 -18.89 4.56
N GLU A 54 3.89 -19.72 4.84
CA GLU A 54 5.25 -19.41 4.41
C GLU A 54 5.38 -19.61 2.88
N PRO A 55 6.18 -18.78 2.17
CA PRO A 55 7.03 -17.71 2.70
C PRO A 55 6.32 -16.35 2.86
N SER A 56 5.03 -16.24 2.54
CA SER A 56 4.27 -14.96 2.60
C SER A 56 4.34 -14.30 3.97
N ARG A 57 4.24 -15.10 5.06
CA ARG A 57 4.30 -14.56 6.43
C ARG A 57 5.64 -13.85 6.70
N SER A 58 6.74 -14.51 6.38
CA SER A 58 8.07 -13.90 6.60
C SER A 58 8.26 -12.63 5.77
N ILE A 59 7.88 -12.65 4.48
CA ILE A 59 7.96 -11.48 3.59
C ILE A 59 7.09 -10.34 4.12
N PHE A 60 5.85 -10.64 4.51
CA PHE A 60 4.91 -9.64 5.02
C PHE A 60 5.39 -9.02 6.33
N ASP A 61 5.81 -9.84 7.30
CA ASP A 61 6.30 -9.37 8.60
C ASP A 61 7.59 -8.55 8.46
N ASP A 62 8.48 -8.89 7.55
CA ASP A 62 9.71 -8.14 7.29
C ASP A 62 9.40 -6.78 6.64
N LEU A 63 8.48 -6.73 5.67
CA LEU A 63 8.03 -5.49 5.05
C LEU A 63 7.30 -4.59 6.06
N ALA A 64 6.39 -5.14 6.86
CA ALA A 64 5.67 -4.41 7.88
C ALA A 64 6.61 -3.90 8.97
N GLY A 65 7.57 -4.71 9.42
CA GLY A 65 8.52 -4.36 10.48
C GLY A 65 9.42 -3.16 10.16
N ARG A 66 9.64 -2.88 8.88
CA ARG A 66 10.46 -1.73 8.43
C ARG A 66 9.68 -0.42 8.31
N VAL A 67 8.33 -0.45 8.36
CA VAL A 67 7.49 0.74 8.19
C VAL A 67 7.57 1.66 9.41
N GLY A 68 7.94 2.92 9.19
CA GLY A 68 7.94 3.98 10.19
C GLY A 68 6.79 4.96 10.06
N ALA A 69 6.28 5.17 8.83
CA ALA A 69 5.10 5.98 8.56
C ALA A 69 4.42 5.51 7.28
N VAL A 70 3.13 5.79 7.13
CA VAL A 70 2.35 5.44 5.94
C VAL A 70 1.80 6.70 5.28
N VAL A 71 1.95 6.81 3.96
CA VAL A 71 1.30 7.82 3.13
C VAL A 71 0.20 7.16 2.32
N ALA A 72 -1.05 7.61 2.46
CA ALA A 72 -2.18 7.09 1.71
C ALA A 72 -2.87 8.17 0.89
N GLY A 73 -3.48 7.79 -0.24
CA GLY A 73 -4.36 8.68 -0.98
C GLY A 73 -5.75 8.76 -0.34
N ARG A 74 -6.47 9.87 -0.60
CA ARG A 74 -7.81 10.10 -0.05
C ARG A 74 -8.81 8.99 -0.42
N ASN A 75 -8.74 8.43 -1.62
CA ASN A 75 -9.62 7.32 -1.98
C ASN A 75 -9.34 6.06 -1.15
N THR A 76 -8.07 5.74 -0.89
CA THR A 76 -7.69 4.62 -0.02
C THR A 76 -8.19 4.85 1.42
N TYR A 77 -8.07 6.08 1.91
CA TYR A 77 -8.59 6.48 3.21
C TYR A 77 -10.11 6.29 3.30
N ASP A 78 -10.85 6.84 2.33
CA ASP A 78 -12.32 6.75 2.29
C ASP A 78 -12.81 5.30 2.12
N ASP A 79 -12.19 4.51 1.22
CA ASP A 79 -12.55 3.11 0.99
C ASP A 79 -12.27 2.21 2.21
N SER A 80 -11.39 2.65 3.11
CA SER A 80 -11.05 1.95 4.36
C SER A 80 -11.79 2.54 5.57
N ASP A 81 -12.86 3.30 5.36
CA ASP A 81 -13.66 3.96 6.41
C ASP A 81 -12.77 4.73 7.41
N GLY A 82 -11.77 5.47 6.87
CA GLY A 82 -10.80 6.23 7.64
C GLY A 82 -9.90 5.38 8.55
N PHE A 83 -9.78 4.09 8.27
CA PHE A 83 -9.07 3.11 9.12
C PHE A 83 -9.54 3.13 10.58
N GLY A 84 -10.83 3.47 10.80
CA GLY A 84 -11.39 3.56 12.15
C GLY A 84 -10.77 4.64 13.02
N GLY A 85 -10.20 5.69 12.43
CA GLY A 85 -9.49 6.76 13.15
C GLY A 85 -8.02 6.44 13.48
N GLU A 86 -7.56 5.24 13.13
CA GLU A 86 -6.17 4.79 13.33
C GLU A 86 -5.37 4.92 12.02
N GLY A 87 -4.64 3.91 11.64
CA GLY A 87 -3.93 3.79 10.37
C GLY A 87 -3.88 2.35 9.90
N PRO A 88 -3.39 2.11 8.69
CA PRO A 88 -3.24 0.76 8.15
C PRO A 88 -2.12 -0.05 8.81
N HIS A 89 -1.34 0.56 9.69
CA HIS A 89 -0.24 -0.06 10.42
C HIS A 89 -0.40 0.16 11.94
N PRO A 90 -0.16 -0.86 12.79
CA PRO A 90 -0.47 -0.78 14.21
C PRO A 90 0.32 0.29 14.98
N THR A 91 1.48 0.70 14.51
CA THR A 91 2.35 1.65 15.22
C THR A 91 2.82 2.84 14.39
N ALA A 92 2.65 2.82 13.07
CA ALA A 92 3.11 3.88 12.18
C ALA A 92 1.98 4.90 11.96
N PRO A 93 2.26 6.21 12.07
CA PRO A 93 1.28 7.27 11.79
C PRO A 93 0.88 7.26 10.32
N LEU A 94 -0.33 7.77 10.06
CA LEU A 94 -0.91 7.90 8.72
C LEU A 94 -0.89 9.36 8.25
N ILE A 95 -0.33 9.59 7.08
CA ILE A 95 -0.39 10.85 6.36
C ILE A 95 -1.30 10.67 5.13
N VAL A 96 -2.36 11.44 5.01
CA VAL A 96 -3.33 11.37 3.92
C VAL A 96 -3.11 12.51 2.94
N VAL A 97 -2.81 12.18 1.69
CA VAL A 97 -2.71 13.18 0.60
C VAL A 97 -4.11 13.43 0.04
N SER A 98 -4.58 14.68 0.17
CA SER A 98 -5.94 15.07 -0.20
C SER A 98 -6.05 16.56 -0.49
N HIS A 99 -6.75 16.93 -1.57
CA HIS A 99 -7.20 18.30 -1.80
C HIS A 99 -8.54 18.63 -1.09
N ARG A 100 -9.20 17.60 -0.54
CA ARG A 100 -10.38 17.77 0.30
C ARG A 100 -9.94 17.97 1.76
N PRO A 101 -10.68 18.74 2.57
CA PRO A 101 -10.36 18.91 3.98
C PRO A 101 -10.38 17.56 4.73
N ALA A 102 -9.72 17.52 5.87
CA ALA A 102 -9.84 16.40 6.81
C ALA A 102 -11.32 16.21 7.19
N PRO A 103 -11.83 14.98 7.22
CA PRO A 103 -13.20 14.75 7.65
C PRO A 103 -13.32 14.94 9.18
N PRO A 104 -14.52 15.23 9.70
CA PRO A 104 -14.73 15.51 11.14
C PRO A 104 -14.32 14.36 12.08
N GLU A 105 -14.35 13.13 11.59
CA GLU A 105 -13.96 11.91 12.30
C GLU A 105 -12.46 11.64 12.30
N ALA A 106 -11.65 12.45 11.59
CA ALA A 106 -10.20 12.30 11.59
C ALA A 106 -9.63 12.54 13.00
N THR A 107 -8.66 11.73 13.39
CA THR A 107 -8.00 11.80 14.70
C THR A 107 -6.62 12.46 14.61
N ASP A 108 -5.99 12.70 15.74
CA ASP A 108 -4.62 13.21 15.86
C ASP A 108 -3.54 12.23 15.36
N LYS A 109 -3.90 10.96 15.12
CA LYS A 109 -3.04 9.95 14.50
C LYS A 109 -2.97 10.06 12.97
N GLN A 110 -3.78 10.95 12.39
CA GLN A 110 -3.98 11.10 10.96
C GLN A 110 -3.67 12.55 10.54
N ALA A 111 -2.61 12.76 9.79
CA ALA A 111 -2.27 14.07 9.23
C ALA A 111 -2.79 14.18 7.79
N PHE A 112 -3.23 15.37 7.38
CA PHE A 112 -3.71 15.64 6.01
C PHE A 112 -2.84 16.69 5.35
N VAL A 113 -2.40 16.40 4.13
CA VAL A 113 -1.55 17.28 3.31
C VAL A 113 -2.10 17.34 1.89
N THR A 114 -1.68 18.34 1.11
CA THR A 114 -2.24 18.59 -0.22
C THR A 114 -1.39 18.08 -1.38
N SER A 115 -0.14 17.66 -1.13
CA SER A 115 0.76 17.15 -2.18
C SER A 115 1.50 15.89 -1.73
N ILE A 116 1.97 15.09 -2.69
CA ILE A 116 2.75 13.88 -2.39
C ILE A 116 4.11 14.23 -1.80
N GLU A 117 4.72 15.32 -2.23
CA GLU A 117 6.00 15.81 -1.72
C GLU A 117 5.89 16.14 -0.22
N ALA A 118 4.89 16.94 0.15
CA ALA A 118 4.61 17.27 1.56
C ALA A 118 4.26 16.00 2.37
N GLY A 119 3.56 15.05 1.76
CA GLY A 119 3.21 13.76 2.36
C GLY A 119 4.44 12.93 2.70
N ILE A 120 5.36 12.78 1.75
CA ILE A 120 6.59 12.01 1.95
C ILE A 120 7.54 12.73 2.92
N GLU A 121 7.66 14.07 2.85
CA GLU A 121 8.44 14.84 3.79
C GLU A 121 7.95 14.67 5.23
N SER A 122 6.64 14.83 5.46
CA SER A 122 6.01 14.61 6.76
C SER A 122 6.19 13.17 7.25
N ALA A 123 6.04 12.20 6.35
CA ALA A 123 6.21 10.79 6.67
C ALA A 123 7.65 10.45 7.07
N ARG A 124 8.66 10.97 6.35
CA ARG A 124 10.07 10.79 6.70
C ARG A 124 10.40 11.39 8.08
N ALA A 125 9.90 12.59 8.37
CA ALA A 125 10.07 13.20 9.68
C ALA A 125 9.49 12.34 10.82
N ALA A 126 8.32 11.70 10.57
CA ALA A 126 7.67 10.84 11.54
C ALA A 126 8.30 9.44 11.63
N ALA A 127 8.82 8.92 10.53
CA ALA A 127 9.40 7.58 10.44
C ALA A 127 10.77 7.45 11.13
N GLY A 128 11.52 8.54 11.26
CA GLY A 128 12.91 8.52 11.74
C GLY A 128 13.79 7.73 10.77
N ASP A 129 14.50 6.71 11.27
CA ASP A 129 15.39 5.87 10.48
C ASP A 129 14.69 4.72 9.75
N ARG A 130 13.35 4.62 9.90
CA ARG A 130 12.55 3.57 9.25
C ARG A 130 12.01 4.03 7.91
N ASP A 131 11.49 3.07 7.14
CA ASP A 131 10.98 3.31 5.79
C ASP A 131 9.59 3.95 5.79
N VAL A 132 9.26 4.61 4.69
CA VAL A 132 7.93 5.17 4.40
C VAL A 132 7.20 4.26 3.42
N ALA A 133 6.01 3.78 3.81
CA ALA A 133 5.13 3.03 2.92
C ALA A 133 4.12 3.95 2.23
N VAL A 134 3.92 3.78 0.92
CA VAL A 134 2.94 4.55 0.13
C VAL A 134 1.82 3.64 -0.34
N MET A 135 0.54 3.99 -0.05
CA MET A 135 -0.64 3.17 -0.35
C MET A 135 -1.63 3.88 -1.26
N GLY A 136 -2.06 3.16 -2.31
CA GLY A 136 -3.08 3.62 -3.25
C GLY A 136 -2.52 4.09 -4.58
N GLY A 137 -3.16 3.68 -5.68
CA GLY A 137 -2.64 3.85 -7.03
C GLY A 137 -2.34 5.31 -7.43
N GLY A 138 -3.19 6.24 -7.01
CA GLY A 138 -3.00 7.66 -7.32
C GLY A 138 -1.75 8.26 -6.68
N VAL A 139 -1.54 8.04 -5.38
CA VAL A 139 -0.37 8.57 -4.65
C VAL A 139 0.91 7.83 -5.01
N VAL A 140 0.84 6.51 -5.29
CA VAL A 140 1.98 5.75 -5.81
C VAL A 140 2.42 6.31 -7.17
N THR A 141 1.47 6.56 -8.08
CA THR A 141 1.76 7.16 -9.39
C THR A 141 2.32 8.57 -9.24
N ALA A 142 1.80 9.37 -8.31
CA ALA A 142 2.32 10.71 -8.03
C ALA A 142 3.76 10.65 -7.49
N ALA A 143 4.05 9.73 -6.56
CA ALA A 143 5.40 9.52 -6.03
C ALA A 143 6.40 9.05 -7.12
N LEU A 144 5.94 8.20 -8.05
CA LEU A 144 6.74 7.80 -9.22
C LEU A 144 7.06 9.00 -10.12
N ARG A 145 6.07 9.83 -10.45
CA ARG A 145 6.25 11.04 -11.27
C ARG A 145 7.23 12.04 -10.64
N ALA A 146 7.19 12.14 -9.32
CA ALA A 146 8.07 13.02 -8.55
C ALA A 146 9.47 12.44 -8.30
N GLY A 147 9.75 11.18 -8.72
CA GLY A 147 11.03 10.50 -8.46
C GLY A 147 11.27 10.19 -6.98
N LEU A 148 10.22 10.12 -6.18
CA LEU A 148 10.28 9.96 -4.72
C LEU A 148 10.14 8.50 -4.26
N LEU A 149 9.76 7.58 -5.14
CA LEU A 149 9.64 6.16 -4.82
C LEU A 149 10.95 5.42 -5.12
N ASP A 150 11.36 4.52 -4.25
CA ASP A 150 12.60 3.74 -4.38
C ASP A 150 12.33 2.28 -4.74
N GLU A 151 11.20 1.72 -4.26
CA GLU A 151 10.93 0.29 -4.35
C GLU A 151 9.43 0.02 -4.56
N VAL A 152 9.14 -0.96 -5.40
CA VAL A 152 7.78 -1.47 -5.64
C VAL A 152 7.74 -2.94 -5.24
N VAL A 153 6.83 -3.30 -4.35
CA VAL A 153 6.51 -4.69 -4.01
C VAL A 153 5.08 -4.97 -4.45
N LEU A 154 4.92 -5.92 -5.35
CA LEU A 154 3.62 -6.39 -5.81
C LEU A 154 3.35 -7.75 -5.18
N HIS A 155 2.25 -7.87 -4.47
CA HIS A 155 1.69 -9.15 -4.06
C HIS A 155 0.68 -9.55 -5.13
N GLN A 156 1.16 -10.16 -6.21
CA GLN A 156 0.34 -10.50 -7.38
C GLN A 156 -0.52 -11.72 -7.09
N VAL A 157 -1.82 -11.49 -7.01
CA VAL A 157 -2.84 -12.54 -6.83
C VAL A 157 -3.24 -13.09 -8.19
N PRO A 158 -3.33 -14.42 -8.38
CA PRO A 158 -3.64 -15.04 -9.66
C PRO A 158 -5.13 -14.92 -10.01
N VAL A 159 -5.58 -13.70 -10.28
CA VAL A 159 -6.95 -13.33 -10.65
C VAL A 159 -6.95 -12.22 -11.68
N LEU A 160 -7.91 -12.24 -12.58
CA LEU A 160 -8.25 -11.15 -13.48
C LEU A 160 -9.53 -10.50 -12.94
N LEU A 161 -9.46 -9.23 -12.56
CA LEU A 161 -10.63 -8.48 -12.05
C LEU A 161 -11.42 -7.79 -13.16
N GLY A 162 -10.75 -7.43 -14.26
CA GLY A 162 -11.38 -6.83 -15.44
C GLY A 162 -11.87 -5.39 -15.24
N ASN A 163 -12.00 -4.92 -14.00
CA ASN A 163 -12.45 -3.58 -13.64
C ASN A 163 -12.02 -3.23 -12.22
N GLY A 164 -12.01 -1.93 -11.90
CA GLY A 164 -11.61 -1.43 -10.58
C GLY A 164 -10.62 -0.28 -10.68
N ARG A 165 -9.94 0.02 -9.58
CA ARG A 165 -8.86 1.01 -9.59
C ARG A 165 -7.55 0.34 -9.93
N ARG A 166 -6.84 0.90 -10.92
CA ARG A 166 -5.52 0.42 -11.32
C ARG A 166 -4.47 0.78 -10.27
N PHE A 167 -3.48 -0.11 -10.11
CA PHE A 167 -2.33 0.15 -9.25
C PHE A 167 -1.47 1.30 -9.81
N PHE A 168 -1.13 1.22 -11.08
CA PHE A 168 -0.45 2.31 -11.79
C PHE A 168 -1.43 3.02 -12.70
N GLN A 169 -1.48 4.35 -12.58
CA GLN A 169 -2.17 5.22 -13.50
C GLN A 169 -1.23 5.60 -14.65
N GLU A 170 -1.70 6.44 -15.57
CA GLU A 170 -0.89 6.91 -16.69
C GLU A 170 0.39 7.61 -16.22
N LEU A 171 1.52 7.23 -16.81
CA LEU A 171 2.82 7.83 -16.59
C LEU A 171 3.24 8.62 -17.83
N PRO A 172 3.96 9.75 -17.68
CA PRO A 172 4.40 10.57 -18.82
C PRO A 172 5.46 9.90 -19.69
N ALA A 173 6.17 8.92 -19.12
CA ALA A 173 7.19 8.11 -19.80
C ALA A 173 7.31 6.75 -19.12
N HIS A 174 8.03 5.82 -19.74
CA HIS A 174 8.39 4.57 -19.09
C HIS A 174 9.36 4.81 -17.93
N ILE A 175 9.24 3.97 -16.89
CA ILE A 175 10.13 3.93 -15.74
C ILE A 175 10.76 2.55 -15.67
N GLY A 176 12.09 2.48 -15.70
CA GLY A 176 12.83 1.22 -15.59
C GLY A 176 12.69 0.61 -14.19
N LEU A 177 12.52 -0.69 -14.15
CA LEU A 177 12.45 -1.48 -12.91
C LEU A 177 13.45 -2.62 -12.97
N SER A 178 14.30 -2.74 -11.95
CA SER A 178 15.17 -3.91 -11.77
C SER A 178 14.49 -4.91 -10.84
N LEU A 179 14.24 -6.14 -11.31
CA LEU A 179 13.71 -7.21 -10.47
C LEU A 179 14.75 -7.59 -9.41
N VAL A 180 14.38 -7.47 -8.14
CA VAL A 180 15.21 -7.84 -6.99
C VAL A 180 14.88 -9.24 -6.53
N GLU A 181 13.58 -9.58 -6.49
CA GLU A 181 13.12 -10.84 -5.95
C GLU A 181 11.77 -11.25 -6.55
N ALA A 182 11.58 -12.55 -6.77
CA ALA A 182 10.32 -13.14 -7.18
C ALA A 182 10.10 -14.42 -6.37
N VAL A 183 9.11 -14.43 -5.50
CA VAL A 183 8.82 -15.56 -4.59
C VAL A 183 7.39 -16.02 -4.78
N PRO A 184 7.19 -17.21 -5.35
CA PRO A 184 5.87 -17.82 -5.41
C PRO A 184 5.47 -18.35 -4.03
N ALA A 185 4.19 -18.17 -3.70
CA ALA A 185 3.59 -18.66 -2.46
C ALA A 185 2.14 -19.11 -2.72
N PRO A 186 1.50 -19.85 -1.80
CA PRO A 186 0.11 -20.21 -1.94
C PRO A 186 -0.79 -18.98 -2.13
N GLY A 187 -1.50 -18.93 -3.27
CA GLY A 187 -2.45 -17.85 -3.60
C GLY A 187 -1.85 -16.50 -4.00
N VAL A 188 -0.53 -16.35 -4.05
CA VAL A 188 0.13 -15.08 -4.36
C VAL A 188 1.56 -15.27 -4.86
N THR A 189 2.05 -14.36 -5.70
CA THR A 189 3.47 -14.24 -6.03
C THR A 189 3.98 -12.87 -5.55
N HIS A 190 5.03 -12.86 -4.74
CA HIS A 190 5.65 -11.63 -4.28
C HIS A 190 6.74 -11.21 -5.26
N LEU A 191 6.60 -10.02 -5.83
CA LEU A 191 7.53 -9.45 -6.79
C LEU A 191 8.08 -8.14 -6.22
N ARG A 192 9.39 -8.07 -6.04
CA ARG A 192 10.07 -6.90 -5.51
C ARG A 192 10.93 -6.28 -6.57
N TYR A 193 10.73 -4.99 -6.83
CA TYR A 193 11.47 -4.21 -7.82
C TYR A 193 12.12 -2.99 -7.19
N ARG A 194 13.31 -2.67 -7.64
CA ARG A 194 13.94 -1.37 -7.42
C ARG A 194 13.67 -0.48 -8.63
N ILE A 195 13.37 0.79 -8.37
CA ILE A 195 13.20 1.79 -9.42
C ILE A 195 14.57 2.25 -9.91
N GLU A 196 14.75 2.26 -11.22
CA GLU A 196 15.94 2.80 -11.87
C GLU A 196 15.82 4.33 -11.91
N LYS A 197 16.82 5.03 -11.34
CA LYS A 197 16.89 6.49 -11.29
C LYS A 197 17.91 7.01 -12.30
#